data_fe34aede9dfb6156679fb7007f64a366
#
_entry.id   fe34aede9dfb6156679fb7007f64a366
#
_cell.length_a   1.000
_cell.length_b   1.000
_cell.length_c   1.000
_cell.angle_alpha   90.00
_cell.angle_beta   90.00
_cell.angle_gamma   90.00
#
_symmetry.space_group_name_H-M   'P 1'
#
loop_
_entity.id
_entity.type
_entity.pdbx_description
1 polymer ?
#
loop_
_entity_poly.entity_id
_entity_poly.type
_entity_poly.pdbx_seq_one_letter_code
_entity_poly.pdbx_strand_id
1 'polypeptide(L)'
;MVNKEDRFNNKRFKEVLAKYEAGQDNLDSLFFDVDDIMDIAEYYNYKADVDNARKAVAFAAHLYPTSPMVLILQARMALFSDFDIDKARHYAQLIEQQGCEDMEYFYLKAEMLLFEDYIYEADSYLESKIPLLDGEDLEDFYLDVAFIFLDYRLPEYAKAWLDRSNEKDDPDYLEAEGRIAFLMEDYDKCETIFKKLLENEPFAVTLWNTLASAQFLNGRLVESIDSSEYAIAISPNNPEALLNKARCLSTAYRFSEAAEFYERYLTQVPNDSSVRAMYAVALIAYGKYDEALSNLYQAKDTCTDKSLIPEIVKQLVFVLSKKGQTDEAFAVVDEAEKNGHIDHLDRLLNEGRLFLDIKDKERAGDRFVEAILESKHSMGIYMEVAIAYYVNDAFLETIKTLTSALFYNPHEKRGYAYLADSYRQYGMKQEFLDTLKLACENNPLEVKEVMCDMFPIDMDPRDFYDYALKKFNGDKPADE
;
A
#
# COMPACT_ATOMS: atom_id res chain seq x y z
N MET A 1 11.14 19.29 -15.27
CA MET A 1 11.41 19.72 -13.85
C MET A 1 12.81 19.30 -13.45
N VAL A 2 13.66 20.21 -12.98
CA VAL A 2 14.93 19.85 -12.33
C VAL A 2 14.61 18.92 -11.16
N ASN A 3 15.28 17.76 -11.08
CA ASN A 3 15.10 16.80 -10.01
C ASN A 3 15.05 17.54 -8.66
N LYS A 4 13.94 17.43 -7.90
CA LYS A 4 13.73 18.16 -6.63
C LYS A 4 14.91 17.94 -5.65
N GLU A 5 15.55 16.76 -5.68
CA GLU A 5 16.73 16.48 -4.87
C GLU A 5 17.93 17.32 -5.29
N ASP A 6 18.17 17.54 -6.58
CA ASP A 6 19.28 18.36 -7.08
C ASP A 6 19.04 19.82 -6.80
N ARG A 7 17.78 20.32 -6.89
CA ARG A 7 17.39 21.67 -6.52
C ARG A 7 17.73 21.98 -5.07
N PHE A 8 17.39 21.07 -4.14
CA PHE A 8 17.65 21.22 -2.71
C PHE A 8 19.09 20.85 -2.29
N ASN A 9 19.85 20.18 -3.14
CA ASN A 9 21.26 19.84 -2.88
C ASN A 9 22.24 20.91 -3.34
N ASN A 10 21.80 21.91 -4.11
CA ASN A 10 22.71 22.93 -4.60
C ASN A 10 23.25 23.83 -3.46
N LYS A 11 24.44 24.41 -3.69
CA LYS A 11 25.13 25.20 -2.67
C LYS A 11 24.38 26.48 -2.28
N ARG A 12 23.74 27.15 -3.27
CA ARG A 12 22.97 28.38 -3.04
C ARG A 12 21.79 28.11 -2.11
N PHE A 13 21.00 27.08 -2.40
CA PHE A 13 19.85 26.72 -1.57
C PHE A 13 20.28 26.39 -0.12
N LYS A 14 21.37 25.60 0.06
CA LYS A 14 21.88 25.27 1.39
C LYS A 14 22.33 26.51 2.19
N GLU A 15 22.92 27.49 1.53
CA GLU A 15 23.31 28.75 2.17
C GLU A 15 22.07 29.58 2.58
N VAL A 16 21.04 29.62 1.73
CA VAL A 16 19.77 30.30 2.00
C VAL A 16 19.02 29.63 3.15
N LEU A 17 18.92 28.30 3.13
CA LEU A 17 18.28 27.51 4.18
C LEU A 17 18.99 27.72 5.53
N ALA A 18 20.31 27.61 5.56
CA ALA A 18 21.10 27.84 6.78
C ALA A 18 20.91 29.26 7.34
N LYS A 19 20.80 30.29 6.46
CA LYS A 19 20.51 31.65 6.87
C LYS A 19 19.10 31.78 7.48
N TYR A 20 18.11 31.10 6.90
CA TYR A 20 16.74 31.06 7.42
C TYR A 20 16.68 30.37 8.78
N GLU A 21 17.30 29.20 8.92
CA GLU A 21 17.31 28.42 10.16
C GLU A 21 18.05 29.16 11.29
N ALA A 22 19.19 29.78 10.99
CA ALA A 22 19.94 30.55 11.98
C ALA A 22 19.23 31.84 12.42
N GLY A 23 18.32 32.36 11.62
CA GLY A 23 17.61 33.61 11.86
C GLY A 23 16.21 33.47 12.42
N GLN A 24 15.73 32.26 12.73
CA GLN A 24 14.36 32.01 13.17
C GLN A 24 13.89 32.88 14.36
N ASP A 25 14.80 33.28 15.25
CA ASP A 25 14.50 34.14 16.39
C ASP A 25 14.36 35.64 16.00
N ASN A 26 14.78 36.04 14.80
CA ASN A 26 14.78 37.43 14.35
C ASN A 26 14.62 37.57 12.82
N LEU A 27 13.65 36.87 12.25
CA LEU A 27 13.37 36.81 10.80
C LEU A 27 13.11 38.18 10.19
N ASP A 28 12.48 39.10 10.93
CA ASP A 28 12.16 40.47 10.45
C ASP A 28 13.39 41.30 10.12
N SER A 29 14.57 40.89 10.59
CA SER A 29 15.85 41.56 10.29
C SER A 29 16.53 41.04 9.02
N LEU A 30 16.04 39.91 8.47
CA LEU A 30 16.61 39.25 7.32
C LEU A 30 15.82 39.53 6.05
N PHE A 31 16.54 39.79 4.98
CA PHE A 31 15.96 39.89 3.66
C PHE A 31 16.10 38.58 2.90
N PHE A 32 15.00 38.10 2.34
CA PHE A 32 14.93 36.97 1.42
C PHE A 32 14.11 37.36 0.21
N ASP A 33 14.48 36.89 -0.96
CA ASP A 33 13.63 36.96 -2.13
C ASP A 33 12.43 36.01 -1.99
N VAL A 34 11.34 36.30 -2.68
CA VAL A 34 10.12 35.46 -2.60
C VAL A 34 10.41 34.02 -3.02
N ASP A 35 11.20 33.86 -4.09
CA ASP A 35 11.59 32.54 -4.60
C ASP A 35 12.39 31.72 -3.59
N ASP A 36 13.34 32.37 -2.88
CA ASP A 36 14.14 31.70 -1.84
C ASP A 36 13.26 31.17 -0.69
N ILE A 37 12.22 31.91 -0.28
CA ILE A 37 11.31 31.47 0.80
C ILE A 37 10.37 30.36 0.30
N MET A 38 9.95 30.44 -0.95
CA MET A 38 9.15 29.39 -1.58
C MET A 38 9.92 28.08 -1.65
N ASP A 39 11.19 28.13 -2.07
CA ASP A 39 12.08 26.97 -2.09
C ASP A 39 12.24 26.35 -0.69
N ILE A 40 12.34 27.18 0.35
CA ILE A 40 12.40 26.73 1.75
C ILE A 40 11.09 26.03 2.16
N ALA A 41 9.94 26.59 1.83
CA ALA A 41 8.65 25.99 2.16
C ALA A 41 8.43 24.65 1.43
N GLU A 42 8.80 24.58 0.14
CA GLU A 42 8.76 23.35 -0.64
C GLU A 42 9.74 22.30 -0.10
N TYR A 43 10.93 22.70 0.33
CA TYR A 43 11.90 21.80 0.96
C TYR A 43 11.33 21.13 2.23
N TYR A 44 10.71 21.92 3.12
CA TYR A 44 10.11 21.34 4.32
C TYR A 44 8.90 20.45 4.00
N ASN A 45 8.09 20.79 2.99
CA ASN A 45 7.05 19.91 2.48
C ASN A 45 7.61 18.60 1.93
N TYR A 46 8.69 18.68 1.13
CA TYR A 46 9.38 17.50 0.62
C TYR A 46 9.93 16.60 1.75
N LYS A 47 10.36 17.20 2.86
CA LYS A 47 10.80 16.49 4.07
C LYS A 47 9.64 16.02 4.97
N ALA A 48 8.39 16.24 4.58
CA ALA A 48 7.20 16.01 5.39
C ALA A 48 7.22 16.75 6.75
N ASP A 49 7.98 17.83 6.85
CA ASP A 49 8.04 18.70 8.03
C ASP A 49 7.02 19.84 7.89
N VAL A 50 5.75 19.47 8.11
CA VAL A 50 4.60 20.37 7.92
C VAL A 50 4.70 21.62 8.83
N ASP A 51 5.26 21.48 10.04
CA ASP A 51 5.35 22.59 10.99
C ASP A 51 6.34 23.66 10.50
N ASN A 52 7.51 23.26 10.01
CA ASN A 52 8.48 24.20 9.49
C ASN A 52 8.07 24.73 8.08
N ALA A 53 7.40 23.92 7.26
CA ALA A 53 6.77 24.41 6.02
C ALA A 53 5.76 25.52 6.34
N ARG A 54 4.87 25.32 7.33
CA ARG A 54 3.88 26.31 7.77
C ARG A 54 4.52 27.61 8.27
N LYS A 55 5.64 27.54 9.00
CA LYS A 55 6.38 28.73 9.43
C LYS A 55 6.99 29.48 8.26
N ALA A 56 7.56 28.76 7.28
CA ALA A 56 8.11 29.38 6.07
C ALA A 56 7.03 30.09 5.25
N VAL A 57 5.87 29.45 5.06
CA VAL A 57 4.72 30.05 4.38
C VAL A 57 4.20 31.29 5.12
N ALA A 58 4.08 31.23 6.45
CA ALA A 58 3.66 32.38 7.27
C ALA A 58 4.65 33.54 7.17
N PHE A 59 5.94 33.23 7.14
CA PHE A 59 6.99 34.23 6.95
C PHE A 59 6.93 34.87 5.54
N ALA A 60 6.76 34.05 4.48
CA ALA A 60 6.53 34.54 3.12
C ALA A 60 5.33 35.51 3.06
N ALA A 61 4.21 35.15 3.69
CA ALA A 61 3.00 35.95 3.75
C ALA A 61 3.18 37.27 4.52
N HIS A 62 4.04 37.27 5.54
CA HIS A 62 4.38 38.51 6.26
C HIS A 62 5.19 39.47 5.40
N LEU A 63 6.18 38.97 4.66
CA LEU A 63 7.02 39.83 3.79
C LEU A 63 6.33 40.22 2.49
N TYR A 64 5.56 39.35 1.91
CA TYR A 64 4.96 39.48 0.58
C TYR A 64 3.44 39.16 0.59
N PRO A 65 2.63 39.90 1.39
CA PRO A 65 1.22 39.54 1.65
C PRO A 65 0.32 39.61 0.40
N THR A 66 0.76 40.30 -0.65
CA THR A 66 -0.01 40.45 -1.90
C THR A 66 0.62 39.72 -3.09
N SER A 67 1.71 39.00 -2.89
CA SER A 67 2.34 38.23 -3.97
C SER A 67 1.42 37.08 -4.39
N PRO A 68 1.05 36.96 -5.69
CA PRO A 68 0.26 35.81 -6.18
C PRO A 68 0.90 34.50 -5.85
N MET A 69 2.21 34.36 -6.00
CA MET A 69 2.97 33.14 -5.68
C MET A 69 2.81 32.73 -4.22
N VAL A 70 2.90 33.70 -3.29
CA VAL A 70 2.72 33.42 -1.84
C VAL A 70 1.27 33.06 -1.53
N LEU A 71 0.30 33.71 -2.19
CA LEU A 71 -1.13 33.35 -2.04
C LEU A 71 -1.42 31.94 -2.57
N ILE A 72 -0.78 31.53 -3.68
CA ILE A 72 -0.88 30.15 -4.21
C ILE A 72 -0.34 29.16 -3.19
N LEU A 73 0.82 29.45 -2.60
CA LEU A 73 1.42 28.58 -1.59
C LEU A 73 0.55 28.46 -0.32
N GLN A 74 -0.05 29.60 0.12
CA GLN A 74 -1.03 29.58 1.22
C GLN A 74 -2.29 28.78 0.88
N ALA A 75 -2.78 28.86 -0.35
CA ALA A 75 -3.92 28.11 -0.81
C ALA A 75 -3.62 26.60 -0.87
N ARG A 76 -2.46 26.22 -1.43
CA ARG A 76 -2.02 24.80 -1.44
C ARG A 76 -1.83 24.25 -0.02
N MET A 77 -1.27 25.04 0.90
CA MET A 77 -1.16 24.61 2.31
C MET A 77 -2.53 24.43 2.96
N ALA A 78 -3.47 25.35 2.73
CA ALA A 78 -4.84 25.22 3.21
C ALA A 78 -5.51 23.96 2.62
N LEU A 79 -5.28 23.66 1.35
CA LEU A 79 -5.88 22.54 0.64
C LEU A 79 -5.33 21.19 1.11
N PHE A 80 -4.00 21.04 1.14
CA PHE A 80 -3.35 19.73 1.32
C PHE A 80 -2.89 19.45 2.75
N SER A 81 -2.64 20.49 3.56
CA SER A 81 -2.18 20.32 4.95
C SER A 81 -3.29 20.59 5.98
N ASP A 82 -4.13 21.60 5.73
CA ASP A 82 -5.23 21.96 6.64
C ASP A 82 -6.54 21.26 6.27
N PHE A 83 -6.66 20.72 5.03
CA PHE A 83 -7.89 20.19 4.44
C PHE A 83 -9.06 21.19 4.48
N ASP A 84 -8.75 22.47 4.31
CA ASP A 84 -9.66 23.60 4.39
C ASP A 84 -9.85 24.25 3.02
N ILE A 85 -10.83 23.74 2.26
CA ILE A 85 -11.15 24.24 0.91
C ILE A 85 -11.67 25.69 0.94
N ASP A 86 -12.38 26.10 1.99
CA ASP A 86 -12.93 27.44 2.07
C ASP A 86 -11.81 28.50 2.24
N LYS A 87 -10.79 28.15 3.02
CA LYS A 87 -9.59 28.96 3.17
C LYS A 87 -8.79 29.03 1.86
N ALA A 88 -8.65 27.89 1.15
CA ALA A 88 -8.02 27.89 -0.17
C ALA A 88 -8.77 28.76 -1.17
N ARG A 89 -10.11 28.70 -1.21
CA ARG A 89 -10.96 29.57 -2.03
C ARG A 89 -10.77 31.06 -1.71
N HIS A 90 -10.62 31.39 -0.43
CA HIS A 90 -10.36 32.77 -0.04
C HIS A 90 -9.07 33.30 -0.67
N TYR A 91 -7.98 32.54 -0.61
CA TYR A 91 -6.73 32.93 -1.26
C TYR A 91 -6.86 33.00 -2.80
N ALA A 92 -7.53 32.03 -3.41
CA ALA A 92 -7.79 32.03 -4.84
C ALA A 92 -8.56 33.27 -5.29
N GLN A 93 -9.55 33.75 -4.53
CA GLN A 93 -10.27 35.02 -4.80
C GLN A 93 -9.36 36.26 -4.73
N LEU A 94 -8.40 36.27 -3.81
CA LEU A 94 -7.43 37.35 -3.73
C LEU A 94 -6.51 37.41 -4.96
N ILE A 95 -6.15 36.25 -5.50
CA ILE A 95 -5.36 36.13 -6.73
C ILE A 95 -6.18 36.58 -7.94
N GLU A 96 -7.45 36.18 -8.05
CA GLU A 96 -8.37 36.58 -9.12
C GLU A 96 -8.57 38.11 -9.17
N GLN A 97 -8.69 38.76 -8.00
CA GLN A 97 -8.83 40.22 -7.91
C GLN A 97 -7.61 40.98 -8.46
N GLN A 98 -6.45 40.30 -8.53
CA GLN A 98 -5.24 40.91 -9.12
C GLN A 98 -5.11 40.67 -10.63
N GLY A 99 -6.02 39.86 -11.21
CA GLY A 99 -5.98 39.51 -12.63
C GLY A 99 -4.79 38.64 -13.00
N CYS A 100 -4.35 37.77 -12.10
CA CYS A 100 -3.25 36.86 -12.35
C CYS A 100 -3.69 35.74 -13.32
N GLU A 101 -2.95 35.60 -14.42
CA GLU A 101 -3.13 34.56 -15.45
C GLU A 101 -1.87 33.67 -15.55
N ASP A 102 -1.26 33.35 -14.42
CA ASP A 102 -0.08 32.47 -14.30
C ASP A 102 -0.48 30.99 -14.34
N MET A 103 0.37 30.15 -14.92
CA MET A 103 0.14 28.69 -14.97
C MET A 103 -0.04 28.08 -13.59
N GLU A 104 0.75 28.50 -12.60
CA GLU A 104 0.64 28.02 -11.22
C GLU A 104 -0.76 28.29 -10.62
N TYR A 105 -1.39 29.40 -11.01
CA TYR A 105 -2.77 29.66 -10.59
C TYR A 105 -3.77 28.75 -11.31
N PHE A 106 -3.51 28.42 -12.60
CA PHE A 106 -4.36 27.46 -13.32
C PHE A 106 -4.30 26.08 -12.67
N TYR A 107 -3.11 25.65 -12.26
CA TYR A 107 -2.92 24.38 -11.56
C TYR A 107 -3.63 24.38 -10.21
N LEU A 108 -3.44 25.41 -9.38
CA LEU A 108 -4.14 25.53 -8.10
C LEU A 108 -5.66 25.42 -8.25
N LYS A 109 -6.22 26.04 -9.26
CA LYS A 109 -7.67 26.03 -9.49
C LYS A 109 -8.17 24.66 -9.91
N ALA A 110 -7.40 23.93 -10.71
CA ALA A 110 -7.68 22.55 -11.06
C ALA A 110 -7.53 21.63 -9.83
N GLU A 111 -6.46 21.79 -9.03
CA GLU A 111 -6.25 21.05 -7.78
C GLU A 111 -7.41 21.24 -6.80
N MET A 112 -7.97 22.44 -6.68
CA MET A 112 -9.15 22.71 -5.85
C MET A 112 -10.41 21.97 -6.35
N LEU A 113 -10.62 21.93 -7.67
CA LEU A 113 -11.73 21.18 -8.26
C LEU A 113 -11.56 19.68 -8.07
N LEU A 114 -10.36 19.16 -8.28
CA LEU A 114 -10.04 17.75 -8.06
C LEU A 114 -10.20 17.35 -6.59
N PHE A 115 -9.82 18.23 -5.66
CA PHE A 115 -10.02 17.99 -4.23
C PHE A 115 -11.49 17.81 -3.84
N GLU A 116 -12.39 18.48 -4.56
CA GLU A 116 -13.85 18.37 -4.40
C GLU A 116 -14.49 17.29 -5.29
N ASP A 117 -13.68 16.46 -5.95
CA ASP A 117 -14.12 15.39 -6.86
C ASP A 117 -14.83 15.89 -8.14
N TYR A 118 -14.62 17.15 -8.52
CA TYR A 118 -15.11 17.76 -9.78
C TYR A 118 -14.12 17.53 -10.91
N ILE A 119 -13.90 16.26 -11.28
CA ILE A 119 -12.84 15.85 -12.22
C ILE A 119 -13.08 16.44 -13.62
N TYR A 120 -14.31 16.35 -14.13
CA TYR A 120 -14.64 16.86 -15.46
C TYR A 120 -14.51 18.38 -15.55
N GLU A 121 -14.90 19.09 -14.51
CA GLU A 121 -14.78 20.54 -14.42
C GLU A 121 -13.31 20.99 -14.38
N ALA A 122 -12.46 20.22 -13.68
CA ALA A 122 -11.02 20.47 -13.64
C ALA A 122 -10.40 20.31 -15.02
N ASP A 123 -10.70 19.22 -15.71
CA ASP A 123 -10.25 18.94 -17.07
C ASP A 123 -10.71 20.03 -18.04
N SER A 124 -12.01 20.33 -18.05
CA SER A 124 -12.58 21.40 -18.91
C SER A 124 -12.01 22.78 -18.64
N TYR A 125 -11.70 23.08 -17.37
CA TYR A 125 -11.06 24.32 -17.00
C TYR A 125 -9.65 24.41 -17.57
N LEU A 126 -8.82 23.38 -17.41
CA LEU A 126 -7.46 23.33 -17.95
C LEU A 126 -7.46 23.38 -19.48
N GLU A 127 -8.38 22.66 -20.14
CA GLU A 127 -8.58 22.75 -21.59
C GLU A 127 -8.83 24.20 -22.07
N SER A 128 -9.58 24.98 -21.30
CA SER A 128 -9.87 26.37 -21.62
C SER A 128 -8.64 27.28 -21.58
N LYS A 129 -7.51 26.83 -20.99
CA LYS A 129 -6.27 27.60 -20.87
C LYS A 129 -5.29 27.36 -22.00
N ILE A 130 -5.41 26.26 -22.72
CA ILE A 130 -4.55 25.94 -23.87
C ILE A 130 -4.38 27.10 -24.86
N PRO A 131 -5.45 27.86 -25.25
CA PRO A 131 -5.29 28.96 -26.20
C PRO A 131 -4.46 30.15 -25.70
N LEU A 132 -4.13 30.18 -24.42
CA LEU A 132 -3.31 31.25 -23.81
C LEU A 132 -1.81 30.92 -23.82
N LEU A 133 -1.44 29.72 -24.20
CA LEU A 133 -0.09 29.18 -24.11
C LEU A 133 0.43 28.80 -25.49
N ASP A 134 1.73 28.94 -25.72
CA ASP A 134 2.39 28.48 -26.95
C ASP A 134 3.84 28.03 -26.67
N GLY A 135 4.44 27.37 -27.65
CA GLY A 135 5.84 26.94 -27.60
C GLY A 135 6.16 26.02 -26.41
N GLU A 136 7.22 26.33 -25.69
CA GLU A 136 7.73 25.58 -24.54
C GLU A 136 6.72 25.60 -23.37
N ASP A 137 6.10 26.76 -23.10
CA ASP A 137 5.09 26.88 -22.04
C ASP A 137 3.90 25.91 -22.24
N LEU A 138 3.52 25.64 -23.50
CA LEU A 138 2.45 24.71 -23.81
C LEU A 138 2.87 23.24 -23.60
N GLU A 139 4.10 22.87 -23.96
CA GLU A 139 4.63 21.53 -23.74
C GLU A 139 4.77 21.25 -22.23
N ASP A 140 5.34 22.19 -21.46
CA ASP A 140 5.43 22.10 -20.00
C ASP A 140 4.03 21.98 -19.36
N PHE A 141 3.06 22.74 -19.86
CA PHE A 141 1.69 22.69 -19.37
C PHE A 141 1.05 21.31 -19.56
N TYR A 142 1.28 20.64 -20.69
CA TYR A 142 0.76 19.29 -20.91
C TYR A 142 1.35 18.28 -19.91
N LEU A 143 2.65 18.37 -19.64
CA LEU A 143 3.34 17.52 -18.70
C LEU A 143 2.88 17.77 -17.25
N ASP A 144 2.84 19.03 -16.82
CA ASP A 144 2.42 19.42 -15.47
C ASP A 144 0.98 18.99 -15.18
N VAL A 145 0.07 19.18 -16.14
CA VAL A 145 -1.32 18.74 -16.02
C VAL A 145 -1.40 17.22 -15.94
N ALA A 146 -0.59 16.48 -16.70
CA ALA A 146 -0.55 15.03 -16.59
C ALA A 146 -0.09 14.60 -15.19
N PHE A 147 0.92 15.25 -14.61
CA PHE A 147 1.36 14.98 -13.24
C PHE A 147 0.29 15.32 -12.20
N ILE A 148 -0.45 16.41 -12.36
CA ILE A 148 -1.57 16.74 -11.47
C ILE A 148 -2.59 15.61 -11.46
N PHE A 149 -3.04 15.12 -12.62
CA PHE A 149 -3.98 13.99 -12.66
C PHE A 149 -3.38 12.68 -12.12
N LEU A 150 -2.07 12.46 -12.27
CA LEU A 150 -1.38 11.32 -11.66
C LEU A 150 -1.38 11.38 -10.13
N ASP A 151 -1.20 12.55 -9.54
CA ASP A 151 -1.21 12.75 -8.09
C ASP A 151 -2.60 12.47 -7.50
N TYR A 152 -3.67 12.70 -8.27
CA TYR A 152 -5.03 12.30 -7.93
C TYR A 152 -5.41 10.88 -8.38
N ARG A 153 -4.43 10.09 -8.88
CA ARG A 153 -4.62 8.70 -9.32
C ARG A 153 -5.65 8.53 -10.45
N LEU A 154 -5.66 9.46 -11.38
CA LEU A 154 -6.55 9.51 -12.55
C LEU A 154 -5.75 9.24 -13.84
N PRO A 155 -5.28 8.01 -14.08
CA PRO A 155 -4.33 7.72 -15.16
C PRO A 155 -4.90 7.92 -16.56
N GLU A 156 -6.23 7.78 -16.76
CA GLU A 156 -6.87 8.01 -18.04
C GLU A 156 -6.79 9.49 -18.46
N TYR A 157 -7.06 10.41 -17.53
CA TYR A 157 -6.91 11.85 -17.77
C TYR A 157 -5.43 12.22 -17.94
N ALA A 158 -4.56 11.72 -17.07
CA ALA A 158 -3.12 11.95 -17.20
C ALA A 158 -2.61 11.52 -18.57
N LYS A 159 -3.02 10.35 -19.06
CA LYS A 159 -2.64 9.88 -20.39
C LYS A 159 -3.16 10.78 -21.51
N ALA A 160 -4.42 11.21 -21.43
CA ALA A 160 -5.01 12.08 -22.45
C ALA A 160 -4.28 13.42 -22.55
N TRP A 161 -3.75 13.95 -21.45
CA TRP A 161 -2.93 15.16 -21.44
C TRP A 161 -1.51 14.89 -21.94
N LEU A 162 -0.86 13.84 -21.46
CA LEU A 162 0.48 13.45 -21.88
C LEU A 162 0.59 13.14 -23.38
N ASP A 163 -0.44 12.50 -23.96
CA ASP A 163 -0.47 12.17 -25.40
C ASP A 163 -0.48 13.42 -26.31
N ARG A 164 -0.72 14.63 -25.79
CA ARG A 164 -0.67 15.91 -26.53
C ARG A 164 0.75 16.46 -26.69
N SER A 165 1.64 16.12 -25.76
CA SER A 165 3.04 16.53 -25.85
C SER A 165 3.76 15.83 -27.00
N ASN A 166 4.65 16.58 -27.63
CA ASN A 166 5.53 16.08 -28.70
C ASN A 166 6.88 15.63 -28.17
N GLU A 167 7.22 15.92 -26.94
CA GLU A 167 8.53 15.68 -26.31
C GLU A 167 8.67 14.28 -25.71
N LYS A 168 8.39 13.24 -26.50
CA LYS A 168 8.30 11.84 -26.04
C LYS A 168 9.61 11.21 -25.54
N ASP A 169 10.74 11.82 -25.81
CA ASP A 169 12.05 11.38 -25.32
C ASP A 169 12.50 12.17 -24.07
N ASP A 170 11.70 13.15 -23.63
CA ASP A 170 11.97 13.92 -22.43
C ASP A 170 11.87 13.02 -21.18
N PRO A 171 12.80 13.12 -20.21
CA PRO A 171 12.75 12.35 -18.99
C PRO A 171 11.44 12.51 -18.20
N ASP A 172 10.88 13.72 -18.11
CA ASP A 172 9.64 14.00 -17.39
C ASP A 172 8.44 13.34 -18.11
N TYR A 173 8.43 13.36 -19.46
CA TYR A 173 7.45 12.61 -20.26
C TYR A 173 7.52 11.12 -19.96
N LEU A 174 8.71 10.54 -19.98
CA LEU A 174 8.92 9.11 -19.69
C LEU A 174 8.53 8.76 -18.26
N GLU A 175 8.83 9.62 -17.29
CA GLU A 175 8.39 9.42 -15.89
C GLU A 175 6.87 9.40 -15.79
N ALA A 176 6.20 10.38 -16.40
CA ALA A 176 4.73 10.42 -16.42
C ALA A 176 4.14 9.18 -17.10
N GLU A 177 4.69 8.77 -18.26
CA GLU A 177 4.26 7.55 -18.96
C GLU A 177 4.46 6.29 -18.12
N GLY A 178 5.58 6.18 -17.41
CA GLY A 178 5.87 5.07 -16.49
C GLY A 178 4.91 5.04 -15.29
N ARG A 179 4.60 6.19 -14.71
CA ARG A 179 3.61 6.30 -13.61
C ARG A 179 2.19 5.99 -14.08
N ILE A 180 1.82 6.38 -15.30
CA ILE A 180 0.55 6.00 -15.93
C ILE A 180 0.49 4.49 -16.09
N ALA A 181 1.53 3.86 -16.64
CA ALA A 181 1.61 2.42 -16.81
C ALA A 181 1.47 1.68 -15.45
N PHE A 182 2.12 2.20 -14.40
CA PHE A 182 2.01 1.67 -13.05
C PHE A 182 0.56 1.70 -12.53
N LEU A 183 -0.13 2.83 -12.65
CA LEU A 183 -1.52 2.99 -12.19
C LEU A 183 -2.52 2.20 -13.04
N MET A 184 -2.21 1.94 -14.30
CA MET A 184 -2.98 1.07 -15.20
C MET A 184 -2.63 -0.42 -15.06
N GLU A 185 -1.79 -0.78 -14.09
CA GLU A 185 -1.34 -2.15 -13.82
C GLU A 185 -0.54 -2.80 -14.96
N ASP A 186 -0.04 -2.00 -15.93
CA ASP A 186 0.89 -2.45 -16.97
C ASP A 186 2.33 -2.42 -16.44
N TYR A 187 2.61 -3.35 -15.51
CA TYR A 187 3.88 -3.37 -14.79
C TYR A 187 5.08 -3.70 -15.71
N ASP A 188 4.90 -4.47 -16.76
CA ASP A 188 5.97 -4.76 -17.73
C ASP A 188 6.41 -3.51 -18.51
N LYS A 189 5.44 -2.69 -18.92
CA LYS A 189 5.72 -1.39 -19.56
C LYS A 189 6.36 -0.43 -18.55
N CYS A 190 5.84 -0.36 -17.33
CA CYS A 190 6.38 0.44 -16.25
C CYS A 190 7.86 0.11 -15.99
N GLU A 191 8.20 -1.17 -15.82
CA GLU A 191 9.58 -1.62 -15.63
C GLU A 191 10.51 -1.20 -16.79
N THR A 192 10.04 -1.35 -18.03
CA THR A 192 10.82 -1.01 -19.21
C THR A 192 11.19 0.46 -19.23
N ILE A 193 10.24 1.33 -18.91
CA ILE A 193 10.42 2.78 -18.89
C ILE A 193 11.35 3.19 -17.73
N PHE A 194 11.10 2.70 -16.52
CA PHE A 194 11.93 3.08 -15.36
C PHE A 194 13.36 2.57 -15.48
N LYS A 195 13.59 1.39 -16.09
CA LYS A 195 14.94 0.93 -16.40
C LYS A 195 15.65 1.86 -17.38
N LYS A 196 14.95 2.35 -18.42
CA LYS A 196 15.51 3.34 -19.36
C LYS A 196 15.87 4.66 -18.68
N LEU A 197 15.02 5.15 -17.78
CA LEU A 197 15.31 6.36 -16.98
C LEU A 197 16.53 6.18 -16.08
N LEU A 198 16.65 5.04 -15.42
CA LEU A 198 17.78 4.71 -14.55
C LEU A 198 19.12 4.54 -15.28
N GLU A 199 19.13 4.30 -16.61
CA GLU A 199 20.37 4.35 -17.40
C GLU A 199 20.99 5.76 -17.40
N ASN A 200 20.15 6.81 -17.35
CA ASN A 200 20.58 8.20 -17.32
C ASN A 200 20.75 8.73 -15.90
N GLU A 201 19.86 8.32 -14.97
CA GLU A 201 19.82 8.77 -13.57
C GLU A 201 19.96 7.60 -12.58
N PRO A 202 21.12 6.91 -12.54
CA PRO A 202 21.29 5.70 -11.73
C PRO A 202 21.22 5.93 -10.22
N PHE A 203 21.28 7.18 -9.76
CA PHE A 203 21.22 7.56 -8.34
C PHE A 203 19.86 8.14 -7.93
N ALA A 204 18.86 8.16 -8.79
CA ALA A 204 17.52 8.62 -8.47
C ALA A 204 16.77 7.58 -7.61
N VAL A 205 16.69 7.81 -6.31
CA VAL A 205 16.07 6.90 -5.34
C VAL A 205 14.59 6.67 -5.66
N THR A 206 13.87 7.69 -6.08
CA THR A 206 12.46 7.63 -6.44
C THR A 206 12.19 6.68 -7.60
N LEU A 207 13.04 6.69 -8.63
CA LEU A 207 12.93 5.78 -9.76
C LEU A 207 13.16 4.32 -9.35
N TRP A 208 14.15 4.07 -8.49
CA TRP A 208 14.39 2.73 -7.93
C TRP A 208 13.21 2.24 -7.08
N ASN A 209 12.60 3.11 -6.28
CA ASN A 209 11.44 2.77 -5.46
C ASN A 209 10.23 2.40 -6.33
N THR A 210 9.93 3.20 -7.36
CA THR A 210 8.82 2.91 -8.28
C THR A 210 9.07 1.61 -9.05
N LEU A 211 10.31 1.38 -9.51
CA LEU A 211 10.69 0.12 -10.16
C LEU A 211 10.51 -1.08 -9.22
N ALA A 212 10.97 -0.97 -7.97
CA ALA A 212 10.80 -2.03 -6.97
C ALA A 212 9.33 -2.33 -6.70
N SER A 213 8.49 -1.30 -6.59
CA SER A 213 7.05 -1.44 -6.39
C SER A 213 6.36 -2.12 -7.57
N ALA A 214 6.72 -1.74 -8.82
CA ALA A 214 6.19 -2.37 -10.03
C ALA A 214 6.57 -3.86 -10.10
N GLN A 215 7.83 -4.18 -9.83
CA GLN A 215 8.35 -5.55 -9.80
C GLN A 215 7.66 -6.40 -8.73
N PHE A 216 7.41 -5.82 -7.54
CA PHE A 216 6.67 -6.51 -6.47
C PHE A 216 5.25 -6.86 -6.91
N LEU A 217 4.51 -5.90 -7.48
CA LEU A 217 3.15 -6.10 -7.95
C LEU A 217 3.08 -7.06 -9.16
N ASN A 218 4.14 -7.12 -9.96
CA ASN A 218 4.30 -8.06 -11.06
C ASN A 218 4.76 -9.48 -10.60
N GLY A 219 4.91 -9.70 -9.28
CA GLY A 219 5.34 -10.96 -8.70
C GLY A 219 6.84 -11.27 -8.85
N ARG A 220 7.64 -10.32 -9.34
CA ARG A 220 9.10 -10.44 -9.51
C ARG A 220 9.82 -10.07 -8.22
N LEU A 221 9.68 -10.93 -7.20
CA LEU A 221 10.15 -10.63 -5.84
C LEU A 221 11.67 -10.44 -5.74
N VAL A 222 12.45 -11.21 -6.50
CA VAL A 222 13.93 -11.14 -6.46
C VAL A 222 14.39 -9.80 -7.02
N GLU A 223 13.90 -9.43 -8.18
CA GLU A 223 14.23 -8.16 -8.84
C GLU A 223 13.77 -6.96 -7.99
N SER A 224 12.61 -7.06 -7.34
CA SER A 224 12.13 -6.01 -6.44
C SER A 224 13.02 -5.83 -5.20
N ILE A 225 13.55 -6.94 -4.65
CA ILE A 225 14.53 -6.89 -3.55
C ILE A 225 15.81 -6.18 -4.04
N ASP A 226 16.33 -6.55 -5.20
CA ASP A 226 17.55 -5.96 -5.78
C ASP A 226 17.35 -4.45 -6.02
N SER A 227 16.23 -4.05 -6.63
CA SER A 227 15.92 -2.63 -6.86
C SER A 227 15.80 -1.84 -5.55
N SER A 228 15.17 -2.43 -4.52
CA SER A 228 15.11 -1.84 -3.17
C SER A 228 16.50 -1.72 -2.54
N GLU A 229 17.40 -2.67 -2.78
CA GLU A 229 18.79 -2.61 -2.29
C GLU A 229 19.57 -1.47 -2.92
N TYR A 230 19.39 -1.20 -4.23
CA TYR A 230 19.97 -0.02 -4.88
C TYR A 230 19.45 1.28 -4.24
N ALA A 231 18.14 1.40 -4.03
CA ALA A 231 17.55 2.56 -3.37
C ALA A 231 18.11 2.74 -1.94
N ILE A 232 18.25 1.66 -1.16
CA ILE A 232 18.83 1.68 0.20
C ILE A 232 20.32 2.00 0.17
N ALA A 233 21.07 1.55 -0.83
CA ALA A 233 22.49 1.86 -0.96
C ALA A 233 22.72 3.35 -1.23
N ILE A 234 21.84 4.00 -1.98
CA ILE A 234 21.88 5.44 -2.25
C ILE A 234 21.40 6.23 -1.03
N SER A 235 20.27 5.83 -0.45
CA SER A 235 19.65 6.47 0.71
C SER A 235 19.30 5.44 1.80
N PRO A 236 20.20 5.17 2.75
CA PRO A 236 20.05 4.06 3.70
C PRO A 236 18.82 4.10 4.61
N ASN A 237 18.24 5.27 4.80
CA ASN A 237 17.09 5.50 5.66
C ASN A 237 15.84 5.93 4.86
N ASN A 238 15.82 5.73 3.53
CA ASN A 238 14.63 6.02 2.74
C ASN A 238 13.48 5.08 3.15
N PRO A 239 12.37 5.62 3.68
CA PRO A 239 11.29 4.79 4.22
C PRO A 239 10.66 3.89 3.16
N GLU A 240 10.43 4.40 1.96
CA GLU A 240 9.79 3.66 0.87
C GLU A 240 10.63 2.45 0.45
N ALA A 241 11.95 2.62 0.28
CA ALA A 241 12.86 1.53 -0.05
C ALA A 241 12.90 0.45 1.04
N LEU A 242 12.92 0.86 2.32
CA LEU A 242 12.87 -0.06 3.46
C LEU A 242 11.57 -0.85 3.48
N LEU A 243 10.43 -0.19 3.23
CA LEU A 243 9.11 -0.83 3.20
C LEU A 243 8.98 -1.80 2.02
N ASN A 244 9.40 -1.39 0.82
CA ASN A 244 9.37 -2.25 -0.36
C ASN A 244 10.15 -3.54 -0.12
N LYS A 245 11.38 -3.43 0.40
CA LYS A 245 12.20 -4.59 0.74
C LYS A 245 11.56 -5.47 1.80
N ALA A 246 11.02 -4.87 2.88
CA ALA A 246 10.36 -5.61 3.95
C ALA A 246 9.15 -6.41 3.45
N ARG A 247 8.32 -5.80 2.61
CA ARG A 247 7.15 -6.45 1.99
C ARG A 247 7.55 -7.61 1.09
N CYS A 248 8.56 -7.42 0.23
CA CYS A 248 9.09 -8.48 -0.62
C CYS A 248 9.62 -9.67 0.18
N LEU A 249 10.40 -9.39 1.24
CA LEU A 249 10.94 -10.43 2.13
C LEU A 249 9.83 -11.18 2.86
N SER A 250 8.80 -10.48 3.34
CA SER A 250 7.62 -11.11 3.96
C SER A 250 6.90 -12.04 2.98
N THR A 251 6.68 -11.59 1.75
CA THR A 251 6.04 -12.40 0.69
C THR A 251 6.91 -13.59 0.29
N ALA A 252 8.23 -13.46 0.37
CA ALA A 252 9.19 -14.55 0.16
C ALA A 252 9.37 -15.47 1.40
N TYR A 253 8.54 -15.32 2.44
CA TYR A 253 8.62 -16.05 3.72
C TYR A 253 9.95 -15.88 4.49
N ARG A 254 10.74 -14.83 4.18
CA ARG A 254 11.98 -14.47 4.88
C ARG A 254 11.68 -13.55 6.07
N PHE A 255 10.85 -14.02 7.00
CA PHE A 255 10.24 -13.20 8.04
C PHE A 255 11.24 -12.54 9.01
N SER A 256 12.35 -13.22 9.34
CA SER A 256 13.37 -12.62 10.23
C SER A 256 14.04 -11.41 9.60
N GLU A 257 14.32 -11.47 8.30
CA GLU A 257 14.92 -10.37 7.56
C GLU A 257 13.87 -9.27 7.31
N ALA A 258 12.63 -9.63 6.98
CA ALA A 258 11.55 -8.67 6.84
C ALA A 258 11.35 -7.85 8.13
N ALA A 259 11.39 -8.50 9.29
CA ALA A 259 11.27 -7.84 10.59
C ALA A 259 12.34 -6.76 10.81
N GLU A 260 13.59 -7.01 10.40
CA GLU A 260 14.68 -6.02 10.49
C GLU A 260 14.38 -4.77 9.66
N PHE A 261 13.86 -4.93 8.44
CA PHE A 261 13.55 -3.78 7.58
C PHE A 261 12.28 -3.05 8.01
N TYR A 262 11.27 -3.74 8.54
CA TYR A 262 10.12 -3.07 9.16
C TYR A 262 10.53 -2.26 10.40
N GLU A 263 11.42 -2.77 11.24
CA GLU A 263 11.93 -2.05 12.41
C GLU A 263 12.68 -0.78 11.98
N ARG A 264 13.55 -0.87 10.95
CA ARG A 264 14.24 0.29 10.39
C ARG A 264 13.27 1.32 9.80
N TYR A 265 12.23 0.88 9.11
CA TYR A 265 11.17 1.77 8.63
C TYR A 265 10.49 2.50 9.78
N LEU A 266 10.08 1.79 10.82
CA LEU A 266 9.39 2.37 11.98
C LEU A 266 10.26 3.31 12.83
N THR A 267 11.59 3.27 12.68
CA THR A 267 12.49 4.30 13.23
C THR A 267 12.37 5.63 12.49
N GLN A 268 12.03 5.61 11.20
CA GLN A 268 11.83 6.80 10.38
C GLN A 268 10.38 7.31 10.47
N VAL A 269 9.42 6.39 10.50
CA VAL A 269 7.96 6.68 10.51
C VAL A 269 7.30 5.96 11.70
N PRO A 270 7.51 6.44 12.94
CA PRO A 270 7.11 5.72 14.15
C PRO A 270 5.60 5.57 14.35
N ASN A 271 4.78 6.40 13.69
CA ASN A 271 3.32 6.42 13.88
C ASN A 271 2.55 5.67 12.78
N ASP A 272 3.23 4.95 11.89
CA ASP A 272 2.55 4.13 10.88
C ASP A 272 2.02 2.83 11.50
N SER A 273 0.74 2.85 11.87
CA SER A 273 0.05 1.71 12.48
C SER A 273 -0.11 0.53 11.51
N SER A 274 -0.24 0.79 10.20
CA SER A 274 -0.37 -0.25 9.18
C SER A 274 0.93 -1.05 9.06
N VAL A 275 2.06 -0.36 8.91
CA VAL A 275 3.37 -1.02 8.84
C VAL A 275 3.72 -1.68 10.17
N ARG A 276 3.33 -1.10 11.30
CA ARG A 276 3.52 -1.72 12.62
C ARG A 276 2.75 -3.04 12.74
N ALA A 277 1.55 -3.13 12.18
CA ALA A 277 0.80 -4.38 12.12
C ALA A 277 1.48 -5.41 11.21
N MET A 278 2.01 -4.99 10.04
CA MET A 278 2.80 -5.87 9.16
C MET A 278 4.07 -6.39 9.84
N TYR A 279 4.77 -5.54 10.59
CA TYR A 279 5.91 -5.92 11.41
C TYR A 279 5.54 -6.98 12.43
N ALA A 280 4.42 -6.80 13.14
CA ALA A 280 3.94 -7.78 14.10
C ALA A 280 3.62 -9.13 13.44
N VAL A 281 3.03 -9.15 12.24
CA VAL A 281 2.81 -10.40 11.48
C VAL A 281 4.14 -11.10 11.15
N ALA A 282 5.17 -10.37 10.73
CA ALA A 282 6.49 -10.93 10.50
C ALA A 282 7.10 -11.51 11.79
N LEU A 283 6.94 -10.82 12.93
CA LEU A 283 7.39 -11.30 14.25
C LEU A 283 6.63 -12.56 14.69
N ILE A 284 5.32 -12.64 14.43
CA ILE A 284 4.50 -13.84 14.69
C ILE A 284 5.05 -15.04 13.92
N ALA A 285 5.28 -14.86 12.61
CA ALA A 285 5.81 -15.92 11.76
C ALA A 285 7.23 -16.35 12.16
N TYR A 286 8.00 -15.44 12.74
CA TYR A 286 9.34 -15.69 13.28
C TYR A 286 9.31 -16.25 14.72
N GLY A 287 8.12 -16.34 15.36
CA GLY A 287 7.93 -16.88 16.72
C GLY A 287 8.23 -15.89 17.85
N LYS A 288 8.40 -14.60 17.56
CA LYS A 288 8.66 -13.55 18.56
C LYS A 288 7.36 -12.94 19.10
N TYR A 289 6.58 -13.76 19.81
CA TYR A 289 5.22 -13.40 20.25
C TYR A 289 5.16 -12.21 21.21
N ASP A 290 6.16 -12.02 22.09
CA ASP A 290 6.15 -10.89 23.04
C ASP A 290 6.35 -9.56 22.33
N GLU A 291 7.31 -9.50 21.38
CA GLU A 291 7.55 -8.31 20.56
C GLU A 291 6.34 -8.03 19.64
N ALA A 292 5.76 -9.08 19.05
CA ALA A 292 4.55 -8.96 18.22
C ALA A 292 3.38 -8.37 19.01
N LEU A 293 3.13 -8.87 20.23
CA LEU A 293 2.05 -8.40 21.09
C LEU A 293 2.19 -6.91 21.43
N SER A 294 3.40 -6.46 21.78
CA SER A 294 3.67 -5.05 22.03
C SER A 294 3.39 -4.17 20.82
N ASN A 295 3.80 -4.61 19.62
CA ASN A 295 3.58 -3.86 18.39
C ASN A 295 2.09 -3.85 17.98
N LEU A 296 1.35 -4.94 18.20
CA LEU A 296 -0.08 -5.00 17.90
C LEU A 296 -0.90 -4.06 18.80
N TYR A 297 -0.59 -3.99 20.11
CA TYR A 297 -1.24 -3.03 21.00
C TYR A 297 -0.94 -1.60 20.58
N GLN A 298 0.32 -1.27 20.28
CA GLN A 298 0.66 0.06 19.75
C GLN A 298 -0.06 0.36 18.44
N ALA A 299 -0.11 -0.60 17.50
CA ALA A 299 -0.84 -0.42 16.24
C ALA A 299 -2.32 -0.14 16.51
N LYS A 300 -2.98 -0.90 17.40
CA LYS A 300 -4.38 -0.70 17.78
C LYS A 300 -4.61 0.70 18.35
N ASP A 301 -3.74 1.15 19.26
CA ASP A 301 -3.91 2.40 19.98
C ASP A 301 -3.65 3.65 19.11
N THR A 302 -2.78 3.53 18.10
CA THR A 302 -2.43 4.65 17.20
C THR A 302 -3.15 4.60 15.84
N CYS A 303 -3.95 3.54 15.60
CA CYS A 303 -4.60 3.34 14.31
C CYS A 303 -5.71 4.38 14.07
N THR A 304 -5.53 5.17 13.02
CA THR A 304 -6.54 6.12 12.55
C THR A 304 -7.49 5.50 11.53
N ASP A 305 -7.02 4.51 10.79
CA ASP A 305 -7.84 3.76 9.82
C ASP A 305 -8.58 2.61 10.53
N LYS A 306 -9.84 2.86 10.83
CA LYS A 306 -10.69 1.87 11.52
C LYS A 306 -10.86 0.56 10.76
N SER A 307 -10.63 0.54 9.44
CA SER A 307 -10.76 -0.67 8.63
C SER A 307 -9.67 -1.72 8.93
N LEU A 308 -8.54 -1.30 9.50
CA LEU A 308 -7.44 -2.18 9.89
C LEU A 308 -7.62 -2.82 11.26
N ILE A 309 -8.48 -2.26 12.11
CA ILE A 309 -8.61 -2.71 13.51
C ILE A 309 -9.10 -4.16 13.61
N PRO A 310 -10.06 -4.64 12.82
CA PRO A 310 -10.48 -6.05 12.87
C PRO A 310 -9.31 -7.03 12.66
N GLU A 311 -8.44 -6.76 11.68
CA GLU A 311 -7.27 -7.62 11.44
C GLU A 311 -6.25 -7.54 12.59
N ILE A 312 -6.01 -6.35 13.16
CA ILE A 312 -5.14 -6.18 14.33
C ILE A 312 -5.69 -6.98 15.52
N VAL A 313 -7.00 -6.92 15.77
CA VAL A 313 -7.68 -7.69 16.84
C VAL A 313 -7.51 -9.19 16.61
N LYS A 314 -7.71 -9.66 15.39
CA LYS A 314 -7.51 -11.06 14.99
C LYS A 314 -6.07 -11.55 15.30
N GLN A 315 -5.06 -10.74 15.00
CA GLN A 315 -3.66 -11.05 15.30
C GLN A 315 -3.37 -11.02 16.80
N LEU A 316 -3.95 -10.07 17.56
CA LEU A 316 -3.86 -10.03 19.02
C LEU A 316 -4.42 -11.31 19.65
N VAL A 317 -5.62 -11.71 19.24
CA VAL A 317 -6.29 -12.93 19.69
C VAL A 317 -5.42 -14.16 19.41
N PHE A 318 -4.87 -14.25 18.20
CA PHE A 318 -3.97 -15.34 17.82
C PHE A 318 -2.73 -15.41 18.72
N VAL A 319 -2.03 -14.28 18.91
CA VAL A 319 -0.81 -14.26 19.73
C VAL A 319 -1.10 -14.57 21.19
N LEU A 320 -2.15 -14.01 21.76
CA LEU A 320 -2.56 -14.27 23.14
C LEU A 320 -2.91 -15.75 23.35
N SER A 321 -3.62 -16.36 22.38
CA SER A 321 -3.92 -17.77 22.41
C SER A 321 -2.65 -18.63 22.36
N LYS A 322 -1.70 -18.34 21.46
CA LYS A 322 -0.41 -19.07 21.39
C LYS A 322 0.42 -18.94 22.66
N LYS A 323 0.25 -17.85 23.42
CA LYS A 323 0.88 -17.66 24.73
C LYS A 323 0.10 -18.32 25.89
N GLY A 324 -1.05 -18.93 25.62
CA GLY A 324 -1.93 -19.51 26.64
C GLY A 324 -2.70 -18.48 27.49
N GLN A 325 -2.74 -17.22 27.02
CA GLN A 325 -3.45 -16.10 27.68
C GLN A 325 -4.90 -16.01 27.17
N THR A 326 -5.62 -17.11 27.23
CA THR A 326 -6.96 -17.26 26.63
C THR A 326 -8.00 -16.29 27.22
N ASP A 327 -7.97 -16.08 28.55
CA ASP A 327 -8.92 -15.16 29.19
C ASP A 327 -8.70 -13.72 28.69
N GLU A 328 -7.45 -13.32 28.50
CA GLU A 328 -7.10 -12.00 27.94
C GLU A 328 -7.53 -11.89 26.48
N ALA A 329 -7.38 -12.98 25.69
CA ALA A 329 -7.84 -13.03 24.31
C ALA A 329 -9.36 -12.82 24.20
N PHE A 330 -10.17 -13.47 25.05
CA PHE A 330 -11.61 -13.22 25.11
C PHE A 330 -11.93 -11.78 25.51
N ALA A 331 -11.20 -11.22 26.50
CA ALA A 331 -11.40 -9.84 26.93
C ALA A 331 -11.11 -8.84 25.80
N VAL A 332 -10.09 -9.10 24.96
CA VAL A 332 -9.78 -8.28 23.77
C VAL A 332 -10.93 -8.31 22.75
N VAL A 333 -11.53 -9.47 22.51
CA VAL A 333 -12.68 -9.61 21.60
C VAL A 333 -13.91 -8.84 22.15
N ASP A 334 -14.22 -9.03 23.43
CA ASP A 334 -15.36 -8.35 24.10
C ASP A 334 -15.19 -6.83 24.08
N GLU A 335 -13.98 -6.33 24.37
CA GLU A 335 -13.66 -4.91 24.35
C GLU A 335 -13.78 -4.33 22.92
N ALA A 336 -13.27 -5.05 21.93
CA ALA A 336 -13.29 -4.61 20.56
C ALA A 336 -14.72 -4.49 20.00
N GLU A 337 -15.59 -5.46 20.28
CA GLU A 337 -17.01 -5.38 19.90
C GLU A 337 -17.72 -4.25 20.64
N LYS A 338 -17.53 -4.13 21.95
CA LYS A 338 -18.15 -3.07 22.76
C LYS A 338 -17.79 -1.66 22.27
N ASN A 339 -16.57 -1.49 21.77
CA ASN A 339 -16.09 -0.22 21.22
C ASN A 339 -16.47 -0.01 19.74
N GLY A 340 -17.14 -0.97 19.11
CA GLY A 340 -17.51 -0.92 17.70
C GLY A 340 -16.30 -1.03 16.74
N HIS A 341 -15.21 -1.63 17.20
CA HIS A 341 -14.00 -1.89 16.44
C HIS A 341 -14.12 -3.15 15.55
N ILE A 342 -14.92 -4.12 15.98
CA ILE A 342 -15.30 -5.32 15.24
C ILE A 342 -16.82 -5.44 15.29
N ASP A 343 -17.38 -6.11 14.31
CA ASP A 343 -18.79 -6.44 14.31
C ASP A 343 -19.07 -7.79 15.01
N HIS A 344 -20.34 -8.16 15.08
CA HIS A 344 -20.75 -9.41 15.72
C HIS A 344 -20.21 -10.65 14.97
N LEU A 345 -20.11 -10.57 13.66
CA LEU A 345 -19.56 -11.65 12.83
C LEU A 345 -18.07 -11.89 13.11
N ASP A 346 -17.28 -10.82 13.18
CA ASP A 346 -15.86 -10.88 13.57
C ASP A 346 -15.70 -11.48 14.97
N ARG A 347 -16.56 -11.11 15.92
CA ARG A 347 -16.59 -11.69 17.25
C ARG A 347 -16.78 -13.20 17.18
N LEU A 348 -17.81 -13.68 16.50
CA LEU A 348 -18.12 -15.09 16.37
C LEU A 348 -16.93 -15.88 15.81
N LEU A 349 -16.27 -15.35 14.78
CA LEU A 349 -15.11 -15.97 14.17
C LEU A 349 -13.92 -16.05 15.14
N ASN A 350 -13.63 -14.98 15.88
CA ASN A 350 -12.55 -14.94 16.86
C ASN A 350 -12.83 -15.87 18.06
N GLU A 351 -14.05 -15.87 18.60
CA GLU A 351 -14.45 -16.82 19.65
C GLU A 351 -14.34 -18.27 19.18
N GLY A 352 -14.80 -18.58 17.95
CA GLY A 352 -14.69 -19.90 17.38
C GLY A 352 -13.24 -20.39 17.29
N ARG A 353 -12.31 -19.52 16.86
CA ARG A 353 -10.87 -19.83 16.84
C ARG A 353 -10.32 -20.09 18.24
N LEU A 354 -10.66 -19.24 19.22
CA LEU A 354 -10.23 -19.41 20.62
C LEU A 354 -10.74 -20.73 21.19
N PHE A 355 -11.99 -21.11 20.95
CA PHE A 355 -12.51 -22.40 21.37
C PHE A 355 -11.78 -23.58 20.73
N LEU A 356 -11.37 -23.49 19.46
CA LEU A 356 -10.53 -24.53 18.83
C LEU A 356 -9.16 -24.63 19.51
N ASP A 357 -8.52 -23.54 19.83
CA ASP A 357 -7.19 -23.53 20.47
C ASP A 357 -7.23 -24.20 21.85
N ILE A 358 -8.31 -24.01 22.62
CA ILE A 358 -8.52 -24.73 23.90
C ILE A 358 -9.15 -26.11 23.75
N LYS A 359 -9.26 -26.61 22.51
CA LYS A 359 -9.80 -27.93 22.15
C LYS A 359 -11.29 -28.15 22.45
N ASP A 360 -12.05 -27.07 22.60
CA ASP A 360 -13.51 -27.10 22.74
C ASP A 360 -14.19 -27.00 21.38
N LYS A 361 -14.21 -28.14 20.68
CA LYS A 361 -14.75 -28.22 19.31
C LYS A 361 -16.27 -27.98 19.25
N GLU A 362 -16.99 -28.26 20.33
CA GLU A 362 -18.45 -28.09 20.38
C GLU A 362 -18.80 -26.58 20.35
N ARG A 363 -18.28 -25.81 21.31
CA ARG A 363 -18.50 -24.35 21.31
C ARG A 363 -17.92 -23.66 20.08
N ALA A 364 -16.78 -24.11 19.56
CA ALA A 364 -16.24 -23.60 18.30
C ALA A 364 -17.23 -23.81 17.16
N GLY A 365 -17.80 -25.02 17.03
CA GLY A 365 -18.79 -25.36 16.02
C GLY A 365 -20.05 -24.48 16.10
N ASP A 366 -20.56 -24.23 17.31
CA ASP A 366 -21.72 -23.36 17.52
C ASP A 366 -21.47 -21.95 17.02
N ARG A 367 -20.31 -21.34 17.34
CA ARG A 367 -19.93 -20.02 16.87
C ARG A 367 -19.77 -19.93 15.37
N PHE A 368 -19.11 -20.90 14.77
CA PHE A 368 -18.92 -20.94 13.31
C PHE A 368 -20.23 -21.15 12.54
N VAL A 369 -21.14 -21.99 13.05
CA VAL A 369 -22.47 -22.16 12.43
C VAL A 369 -23.26 -20.86 12.50
N GLU A 370 -23.24 -20.17 13.66
CA GLU A 370 -23.88 -18.86 13.82
C GLU A 370 -23.31 -17.85 12.81
N ALA A 371 -21.98 -17.76 12.69
CA ALA A 371 -21.30 -16.88 11.74
C ALA A 371 -21.69 -17.17 10.27
N ILE A 372 -21.72 -18.45 9.88
CA ILE A 372 -22.13 -18.87 8.52
C ILE A 372 -23.58 -18.45 8.23
N LEU A 373 -24.50 -18.64 9.18
CA LEU A 373 -25.90 -18.29 9.02
C LEU A 373 -26.10 -16.77 8.95
N GLU A 374 -25.44 -16.02 9.83
CA GLU A 374 -25.51 -14.55 9.84
C GLU A 374 -24.99 -13.94 8.55
N SER A 375 -23.89 -14.48 8.02
CA SER A 375 -23.33 -14.04 6.73
C SER A 375 -24.13 -14.47 5.50
N LYS A 376 -25.26 -15.13 5.68
CA LYS A 376 -26.09 -15.70 4.59
C LYS A 376 -25.30 -16.63 3.66
N HIS A 377 -24.51 -17.50 4.25
CA HIS A 377 -23.66 -18.46 3.53
C HIS A 377 -22.60 -17.82 2.62
N SER A 378 -22.02 -16.68 3.05
CA SER A 378 -20.91 -16.04 2.34
C SER A 378 -19.72 -16.97 2.21
N MET A 379 -19.17 -17.09 0.99
CA MET A 379 -17.99 -17.92 0.74
C MET A 379 -16.78 -17.44 1.56
N GLY A 380 -16.61 -16.13 1.76
CA GLY A 380 -15.53 -15.58 2.60
C GLY A 380 -15.56 -16.14 4.01
N ILE A 381 -16.73 -16.16 4.64
CA ILE A 381 -16.89 -16.73 6.00
C ILE A 381 -16.69 -18.25 6.02
N TYR A 382 -17.19 -18.97 5.04
CA TYR A 382 -16.90 -20.40 4.93
C TYR A 382 -15.40 -20.67 4.84
N MET A 383 -14.63 -19.85 4.08
CA MET A 383 -13.18 -20.01 3.98
C MET A 383 -12.49 -19.72 5.32
N GLU A 384 -12.86 -18.64 6.02
CA GLU A 384 -12.31 -18.33 7.35
C GLU A 384 -12.53 -19.47 8.34
N VAL A 385 -13.74 -20.05 8.37
CA VAL A 385 -14.09 -21.20 9.21
C VAL A 385 -13.33 -22.45 8.79
N ALA A 386 -13.26 -22.73 7.50
CA ALA A 386 -12.56 -23.91 6.98
C ALA A 386 -11.06 -23.86 7.29
N ILE A 387 -10.43 -22.68 7.10
CA ILE A 387 -9.02 -22.49 7.44
C ILE A 387 -8.80 -22.62 8.95
N ALA A 388 -9.71 -22.11 9.79
CA ALA A 388 -9.61 -22.28 11.24
C ALA A 388 -9.64 -23.75 11.65
N TYR A 389 -10.50 -24.56 11.06
CA TYR A 389 -10.52 -26.01 11.28
C TYR A 389 -9.28 -26.68 10.73
N TYR A 390 -8.86 -26.34 9.51
CA TYR A 390 -7.72 -26.94 8.82
C TYR A 390 -6.42 -26.78 9.62
N VAL A 391 -6.10 -25.55 10.06
CA VAL A 391 -4.87 -25.28 10.84
C VAL A 391 -4.89 -25.91 12.25
N ASN A 392 -6.06 -26.40 12.70
CA ASN A 392 -6.23 -27.14 13.94
C ASN A 392 -6.37 -28.68 13.72
N ASP A 393 -5.98 -29.18 12.55
CA ASP A 393 -6.04 -30.60 12.16
C ASP A 393 -7.46 -31.21 12.26
N ALA A 394 -8.49 -30.35 12.17
CA ALA A 394 -9.89 -30.78 12.21
C ALA A 394 -10.40 -31.04 10.78
N PHE A 395 -9.73 -31.95 10.06
CA PHE A 395 -9.95 -32.21 8.62
C PHE A 395 -11.36 -32.64 8.27
N LEU A 396 -12.06 -33.37 9.12
CA LEU A 396 -13.43 -33.76 8.88
C LEU A 396 -14.39 -32.56 8.91
N GLU A 397 -14.18 -31.65 9.85
CA GLU A 397 -14.95 -30.40 9.96
C GLU A 397 -14.63 -29.48 8.77
N THR A 398 -13.38 -29.41 8.33
CA THR A 398 -12.98 -28.70 7.11
C THR A 398 -13.71 -29.24 5.87
N ILE A 399 -13.75 -30.58 5.70
CA ILE A 399 -14.46 -31.23 4.60
C ILE A 399 -15.95 -30.86 4.62
N LYS A 400 -16.60 -30.96 5.76
CA LYS A 400 -18.03 -30.63 5.90
C LYS A 400 -18.29 -29.14 5.57
N THR A 401 -17.45 -28.27 6.09
CA THR A 401 -17.56 -26.81 5.87
C THR A 401 -17.42 -26.45 4.40
N LEU A 402 -16.37 -26.94 3.73
CA LEU A 402 -16.12 -26.63 2.33
C LEU A 402 -17.10 -27.30 1.38
N THR A 403 -17.55 -28.51 1.68
CA THR A 403 -18.60 -29.18 0.89
C THR A 403 -19.89 -28.36 0.96
N SER A 404 -20.26 -27.86 2.13
CA SER A 404 -21.41 -26.95 2.28
C SER A 404 -21.19 -25.62 1.57
N ALA A 405 -19.98 -25.05 1.67
CA ALA A 405 -19.62 -23.81 0.98
C ALA A 405 -19.85 -23.90 -0.53
N LEU A 406 -19.33 -24.94 -1.15
CA LEU A 406 -19.45 -25.18 -2.60
C LEU A 406 -20.89 -25.50 -3.03
N PHE A 407 -21.69 -26.09 -2.14
CA PHE A 407 -23.13 -26.31 -2.41
C PHE A 407 -23.89 -24.98 -2.48
N TYR A 408 -23.63 -24.04 -1.56
CA TYR A 408 -24.27 -22.73 -1.57
C TYR A 408 -23.66 -21.75 -2.59
N ASN A 409 -22.40 -21.97 -2.99
CA ASN A 409 -21.65 -21.10 -3.90
C ASN A 409 -21.08 -21.91 -5.08
N PRO A 410 -21.91 -22.45 -6.00
CA PRO A 410 -21.49 -23.44 -7.00
C PRO A 410 -20.54 -22.89 -8.08
N HIS A 411 -20.38 -21.55 -8.20
CA HIS A 411 -19.47 -20.92 -9.15
C HIS A 411 -18.14 -20.50 -8.52
N GLU A 412 -17.95 -20.80 -7.25
CA GLU A 412 -16.71 -20.43 -6.54
C GLU A 412 -15.58 -21.37 -6.94
N LYS A 413 -14.38 -20.81 -7.02
CA LYS A 413 -13.14 -21.51 -7.42
C LYS A 413 -12.17 -21.71 -6.26
N ARG A 414 -12.38 -21.02 -5.14
CA ARG A 414 -11.54 -21.10 -3.94
C ARG A 414 -11.94 -22.29 -3.06
N GLY A 415 -10.99 -22.76 -2.25
CA GLY A 415 -11.21 -23.78 -1.24
C GLY A 415 -11.07 -25.22 -1.71
N TYR A 416 -10.98 -25.49 -3.03
CA TYR A 416 -10.77 -26.85 -3.53
C TYR A 416 -9.43 -27.44 -3.09
N ALA A 417 -8.36 -26.64 -2.93
CA ALA A 417 -7.08 -27.10 -2.47
C ALA A 417 -7.14 -27.55 -1.00
N TYR A 418 -7.74 -26.75 -0.11
CA TYR A 418 -7.98 -27.11 1.28
C TYR A 418 -8.86 -28.35 1.42
N LEU A 419 -9.89 -28.47 0.58
CA LEU A 419 -10.77 -29.63 0.56
C LEU A 419 -10.01 -30.89 0.10
N ALA A 420 -9.22 -30.79 -0.97
CA ALA A 420 -8.43 -31.90 -1.46
C ALA A 420 -7.41 -32.36 -0.41
N ASP A 421 -6.65 -31.42 0.18
CA ASP A 421 -5.68 -31.80 1.20
C ASP A 421 -6.35 -32.39 2.44
N SER A 422 -7.50 -31.87 2.86
CA SER A 422 -8.27 -32.43 3.96
C SER A 422 -8.72 -33.87 3.69
N TYR A 423 -9.12 -34.20 2.45
CA TYR A 423 -9.39 -35.59 2.06
C TYR A 423 -8.12 -36.45 2.10
N ARG A 424 -6.96 -35.94 1.65
CA ARG A 424 -5.66 -36.60 1.72
C ARG A 424 -5.30 -36.93 3.18
N GLN A 425 -5.36 -35.94 4.06
CA GLN A 425 -5.02 -36.08 5.48
C GLN A 425 -5.99 -37.02 6.22
N TYR A 426 -7.27 -37.04 5.79
CA TYR A 426 -8.28 -37.94 6.36
C TYR A 426 -8.24 -39.35 5.79
N GLY A 427 -7.42 -39.61 4.74
CA GLY A 427 -7.23 -40.93 4.12
C GLY A 427 -8.24 -41.30 3.02
N MET A 428 -9.00 -40.33 2.51
CA MET A 428 -10.02 -40.53 1.46
C MET A 428 -9.37 -40.33 0.08
N LYS A 429 -8.73 -41.38 -0.44
CA LYS A 429 -7.86 -41.34 -1.62
C LYS A 429 -8.61 -40.91 -2.90
N GLN A 430 -9.79 -41.46 -3.17
CA GLN A 430 -10.52 -41.18 -4.40
C GLN A 430 -11.03 -39.74 -4.42
N GLU A 431 -11.64 -39.33 -3.31
CA GLU A 431 -12.14 -37.97 -3.13
C GLU A 431 -11.02 -36.94 -3.21
N PHE A 432 -9.84 -37.25 -2.69
CA PHE A 432 -8.64 -36.43 -2.82
C PHE A 432 -8.29 -36.21 -4.29
N LEU A 433 -8.16 -37.29 -5.09
CA LEU A 433 -7.75 -37.19 -6.49
C LEU A 433 -8.79 -36.42 -7.34
N ASP A 434 -10.08 -36.72 -7.12
CA ASP A 434 -11.17 -36.06 -7.84
C ASP A 434 -11.21 -34.56 -7.51
N THR A 435 -11.02 -34.19 -6.25
CA THR A 435 -11.01 -32.81 -5.79
C THR A 435 -9.73 -32.07 -6.20
N LEU A 436 -8.57 -32.74 -6.15
CA LEU A 436 -7.30 -32.17 -6.60
C LEU A 436 -7.33 -31.78 -8.07
N LYS A 437 -7.98 -32.59 -8.92
CA LYS A 437 -8.17 -32.26 -10.33
C LYS A 437 -8.90 -30.93 -10.47
N LEU A 438 -10.01 -30.76 -9.76
CA LEU A 438 -10.79 -29.52 -9.75
C LEU A 438 -9.98 -28.34 -9.17
N ALA A 439 -9.19 -28.58 -8.13
CA ALA A 439 -8.31 -27.57 -7.55
C ALA A 439 -7.27 -27.06 -8.57
N CYS A 440 -6.60 -27.97 -9.28
CA CYS A 440 -5.62 -27.60 -10.31
C CYS A 440 -6.25 -26.88 -11.51
N GLU A 441 -7.48 -27.23 -11.89
CA GLU A 441 -8.21 -26.59 -12.99
C GLU A 441 -8.71 -25.17 -12.60
N ASN A 442 -9.11 -24.96 -11.35
CA ASN A 442 -9.75 -23.73 -10.90
C ASN A 442 -8.79 -22.74 -10.26
N ASN A 443 -7.86 -23.19 -9.42
CA ASN A 443 -6.92 -22.34 -8.69
C ASN A 443 -5.60 -23.09 -8.38
N PRO A 444 -4.73 -23.28 -9.39
CA PRO A 444 -3.47 -24.01 -9.22
C PRO A 444 -2.48 -23.35 -8.25
N LEU A 445 -2.58 -22.03 -8.05
CA LEU A 445 -1.74 -21.32 -7.07
C LEU A 445 -2.12 -21.69 -5.64
N GLU A 446 -3.41 -21.77 -5.33
CA GLU A 446 -3.89 -22.25 -4.02
C GLU A 446 -3.40 -23.67 -3.74
N VAL A 447 -3.34 -24.56 -4.76
CA VAL A 447 -2.78 -25.92 -4.61
C VAL A 447 -1.31 -25.85 -4.24
N LYS A 448 -0.52 -24.99 -4.88
CA LYS A 448 0.90 -24.82 -4.56
C LYS A 448 1.13 -24.34 -3.13
N GLU A 449 0.30 -23.42 -2.66
CA GLU A 449 0.38 -22.86 -1.31
C GLU A 449 -0.03 -23.89 -0.23
N VAL A 450 -1.19 -24.53 -0.41
CA VAL A 450 -1.76 -25.43 0.60
C VAL A 450 -1.02 -26.77 0.67
N MET A 451 -0.55 -27.29 -0.46
CA MET A 451 0.10 -28.61 -0.55
C MET A 451 1.58 -28.52 -0.95
N CYS A 452 2.29 -27.50 -0.43
CA CYS A 452 3.72 -27.28 -0.71
C CYS A 452 4.61 -28.46 -0.28
N ASP A 453 4.17 -29.27 0.67
CA ASP A 453 4.85 -30.49 1.14
C ASP A 453 4.75 -31.67 0.15
N MET A 454 3.81 -31.61 -0.76
CA MET A 454 3.50 -32.70 -1.67
C MET A 454 4.25 -32.60 -3.00
N PHE A 455 4.47 -31.39 -3.49
CA PHE A 455 4.99 -31.13 -4.83
C PHE A 455 6.41 -30.56 -4.79
N PRO A 456 7.30 -30.91 -5.76
CA PRO A 456 8.58 -30.23 -5.93
C PRO A 456 8.41 -28.71 -6.11
N ILE A 457 9.35 -27.93 -5.55
CA ILE A 457 9.26 -26.46 -5.51
C ILE A 457 9.15 -25.84 -6.91
N ASP A 458 9.88 -26.42 -7.89
CA ASP A 458 9.94 -25.90 -9.26
C ASP A 458 8.95 -26.57 -10.21
N MET A 459 8.03 -27.40 -9.69
CA MET A 459 7.05 -28.08 -10.54
C MET A 459 6.01 -27.08 -11.07
N ASP A 460 5.70 -27.20 -12.36
CA ASP A 460 4.61 -26.43 -12.97
C ASP A 460 3.26 -26.89 -12.36
N PRO A 461 2.40 -25.98 -11.91
CA PRO A 461 1.10 -26.34 -11.36
C PRO A 461 0.20 -27.15 -12.30
N ARG A 462 0.43 -27.06 -13.61
CA ARG A 462 -0.27 -27.91 -14.61
C ARG A 462 0.02 -29.39 -14.49
N ASP A 463 1.16 -29.76 -13.89
CA ASP A 463 1.61 -31.14 -13.75
C ASP A 463 1.25 -31.74 -12.39
N PHE A 464 0.70 -30.95 -11.44
CA PHE A 464 0.40 -31.39 -10.07
C PHE A 464 -0.52 -32.61 -10.02
N TYR A 465 -1.60 -32.58 -10.81
CA TYR A 465 -2.55 -33.70 -10.81
C TYR A 465 -1.92 -35.01 -11.32
N ASP A 466 -1.20 -34.97 -12.42
CA ASP A 466 -0.54 -36.15 -13.02
C ASP A 466 0.56 -36.69 -12.10
N TYR A 467 1.30 -35.82 -11.42
CA TYR A 467 2.29 -36.21 -10.42
C TYR A 467 1.62 -36.92 -9.23
N ALA A 468 0.57 -36.34 -8.68
CA ALA A 468 -0.19 -36.93 -7.58
C ALA A 468 -0.77 -38.30 -8.00
N LEU A 469 -1.35 -38.42 -9.17
CA LEU A 469 -1.92 -39.67 -9.69
C LEU A 469 -0.88 -40.79 -9.80
N LYS A 470 0.32 -40.49 -10.30
CA LYS A 470 1.45 -41.46 -10.37
C LYS A 470 1.88 -41.87 -8.98
N LYS A 471 2.12 -40.93 -8.05
CA LYS A 471 2.55 -41.15 -6.70
C LYS A 471 1.56 -42.08 -5.91
N PHE A 472 0.27 -41.85 -6.08
CA PHE A 472 -0.77 -42.62 -5.40
C PHE A 472 -1.14 -43.93 -6.05
N ASN A 473 -0.84 -44.15 -7.32
CA ASN A 473 -1.05 -45.41 -8.03
C ASN A 473 0.13 -46.39 -7.92
N GLY A 474 1.23 -45.98 -7.29
CA GLY A 474 2.39 -46.82 -7.07
C GLY A 474 3.41 -46.86 -8.20
N ASP A 475 3.25 -46.03 -9.23
CA ASP A 475 4.28 -45.77 -10.24
C ASP A 475 5.31 -44.84 -9.63
N LYS A 476 6.58 -45.27 -9.47
CA LYS A 476 7.64 -44.38 -8.99
C LYS A 476 7.77 -43.20 -9.99
N PRO A 477 7.80 -41.95 -9.51
CA PRO A 477 8.18 -40.84 -10.39
C PRO A 477 9.59 -41.10 -10.91
N ALA A 478 9.84 -40.71 -12.14
CA ALA A 478 11.07 -41.04 -12.88
C ALA A 478 12.34 -40.27 -12.39
N ASP A 479 12.23 -39.46 -11.34
CA ASP A 479 13.32 -38.68 -10.76
C ASP A 479 13.30 -38.75 -9.22
N GLU A 480 14.09 -39.68 -8.70
CA GLU A 480 14.77 -39.62 -7.42
C GLU A 480 16.26 -39.81 -7.63
#